data_e0269b09bf84776c0f0d727fda252cba
#
_entry.id   e0269b09bf84776c0f0d727fda252cba
#
_cell.length_a   1.000
_cell.length_b   1.000
_cell.length_c   1.000
_cell.angle_alpha   90.00
_cell.angle_beta   90.00
_cell.angle_gamma   90.00
#
_symmetry.space_group_name_H-M   'P 1'
#
loop_
_entity.id
_entity.type
_entity.pdbx_description
1 polymer ?
#
loop_
_entity_poly.entity_id
_entity_poly.type
_entity_poly.pdbx_seq_one_letter_code
_entity_poly.pdbx_strand_id
1 'polypeptide(L)'
;MDEQLKEFKDLEKNTNIFLDKLTNPDLWIKYGFIALKIIIIIILSSIIIRVGKAAIGRIFKRRSNVPLQFSERREATLIKLLQNILTYTVYFIAIVMILSSLNIDVTGILAGAGILGLAVGFGAQNLVKDVIGGFFIIFEDQFSVGDYVRIGEFEGTVNEIGLRTTKILNWTGELYILQNGNITEVTNFSLHNSVAVVDIYLGYQADLKKVESLIENLLETMPEKYEQIVETPTVLGIQQMGASEIVLRVTAETLPLQNWFIARELRKAIKLELDAHRVEIPYQRIVMMRGDDHQQNDHFGDRQGG
;
A
#
# COMPACT_ATOMS: atom_id res chain seq x y z
N MET A 1 -37.16 -46.02 -68.13
CA MET A 1 -38.53 -46.01 -67.49
C MET A 1 -38.40 -46.25 -65.98
N ASP A 2 -37.53 -47.17 -65.54
CA ASP A 2 -37.36 -47.48 -64.11
C ASP A 2 -36.64 -46.40 -63.31
N GLU A 3 -35.76 -45.62 -63.91
CA GLU A 3 -35.01 -44.56 -63.24
C GLU A 3 -35.89 -43.34 -62.92
N GLN A 4 -36.78 -42.96 -63.82
CA GLN A 4 -37.74 -41.88 -63.63
C GLN A 4 -38.82 -42.25 -62.57
N LEU A 5 -39.20 -43.50 -62.48
CA LEU A 5 -40.13 -44.02 -61.47
C LEU A 5 -39.48 -44.01 -60.05
N LYS A 6 -38.15 -44.18 -59.97
CA LYS A 6 -37.40 -44.16 -58.72
C LYS A 6 -37.25 -42.70 -58.21
N GLU A 7 -36.95 -41.78 -59.12
CA GLU A 7 -36.85 -40.34 -58.78
C GLU A 7 -38.19 -39.78 -58.33
N PHE A 8 -39.32 -40.18 -58.97
CA PHE A 8 -40.66 -39.77 -58.56
C PHE A 8 -41.04 -40.28 -57.17
N LYS A 9 -40.70 -41.55 -56.86
CA LYS A 9 -40.93 -42.14 -55.54
C LYS A 9 -40.07 -41.50 -54.44
N ASP A 10 -38.84 -41.09 -54.75
CA ASP A 10 -37.95 -40.40 -53.80
C ASP A 10 -38.43 -38.95 -53.57
N LEU A 11 -38.96 -38.27 -54.58
CA LEU A 11 -39.63 -36.96 -54.45
C LEU A 11 -40.89 -37.04 -53.60
N GLU A 12 -41.74 -38.05 -53.84
CA GLU A 12 -42.99 -38.26 -53.09
C GLU A 12 -42.71 -38.63 -51.64
N LYS A 13 -41.68 -39.43 -51.37
CA LYS A 13 -41.20 -39.77 -50.03
C LYS A 13 -40.65 -38.53 -49.30
N ASN A 14 -39.89 -37.70 -49.98
CA ASN A 14 -39.34 -36.46 -49.40
C ASN A 14 -40.43 -35.44 -49.12
N THR A 15 -41.47 -35.30 -50.02
CA THR A 15 -42.62 -34.40 -49.77
C THR A 15 -43.48 -34.89 -48.62
N ASN A 16 -43.72 -36.19 -48.48
CA ASN A 16 -44.48 -36.76 -47.37
C ASN A 16 -43.75 -36.60 -46.04
N ILE A 17 -42.40 -36.79 -45.99
CA ILE A 17 -41.56 -36.50 -44.80
C ILE A 17 -41.59 -35.02 -44.43
N PHE A 18 -41.63 -34.12 -45.44
CA PHE A 18 -41.72 -32.68 -45.22
C PHE A 18 -43.07 -32.24 -44.68
N LEU A 19 -44.17 -32.83 -45.23
CA LEU A 19 -45.54 -32.58 -44.76
C LEU A 19 -45.79 -33.15 -43.36
N ASP A 20 -45.25 -34.34 -43.05
CA ASP A 20 -45.34 -34.96 -41.71
C ASP A 20 -44.57 -34.15 -40.66
N LYS A 21 -43.40 -33.56 -41.01
CA LYS A 21 -42.70 -32.62 -40.18
C LYS A 21 -43.46 -31.31 -39.94
N LEU A 22 -44.20 -30.80 -40.93
CA LEU A 22 -44.98 -29.55 -40.81
C LEU A 22 -46.27 -29.76 -40.01
N THR A 23 -46.85 -30.96 -40.02
CA THR A 23 -48.13 -31.26 -39.32
C THR A 23 -47.92 -31.85 -37.92
N ASN A 24 -46.68 -32.16 -37.50
CA ASN A 24 -46.39 -32.72 -36.21
C ASN A 24 -46.50 -31.66 -35.10
N PRO A 25 -47.53 -31.71 -34.20
CA PRO A 25 -47.76 -30.74 -33.15
C PRO A 25 -46.63 -30.66 -32.15
N ASP A 26 -45.88 -31.75 -31.91
CA ASP A 26 -44.77 -31.80 -30.97
C ASP A 26 -43.60 -30.91 -31.41
N LEU A 27 -43.38 -30.81 -32.73
CA LEU A 27 -42.33 -29.91 -33.27
C LEU A 27 -42.70 -28.45 -33.08
N TRP A 28 -43.94 -28.10 -33.30
CA TRP A 28 -44.41 -26.71 -33.08
C TRP A 28 -44.37 -26.31 -31.62
N ILE A 29 -44.72 -27.20 -30.70
CA ILE A 29 -44.61 -27.02 -29.28
C ILE A 29 -43.13 -26.79 -28.89
N LYS A 30 -42.23 -27.66 -29.38
CA LYS A 30 -40.79 -27.55 -29.12
C LYS A 30 -40.20 -26.23 -29.61
N TYR A 31 -40.47 -25.85 -30.87
CA TYR A 31 -40.00 -24.55 -31.40
C TYR A 31 -40.64 -23.36 -30.71
N GLY A 32 -41.92 -23.47 -30.31
CA GLY A 32 -42.61 -22.47 -29.52
C GLY A 32 -41.96 -22.21 -28.16
N PHE A 33 -41.55 -23.28 -27.46
CA PHE A 33 -40.78 -23.16 -26.19
C PHE A 33 -39.41 -22.54 -26.39
N ILE A 34 -38.69 -22.89 -27.48
CA ILE A 34 -37.39 -22.29 -27.79
C ILE A 34 -37.58 -20.78 -28.09
N ALA A 35 -38.57 -20.41 -28.91
CA ALA A 35 -38.84 -19.01 -29.22
C ALA A 35 -39.21 -18.22 -27.96
N LEU A 36 -40.07 -18.77 -27.09
CA LEU A 36 -40.43 -18.15 -25.83
C LEU A 36 -39.20 -17.93 -24.94
N LYS A 37 -38.31 -18.95 -24.82
CA LYS A 37 -37.07 -18.87 -24.06
C LYS A 37 -36.15 -17.77 -24.59
N ILE A 38 -35.99 -17.64 -25.91
CA ILE A 38 -35.19 -16.58 -26.55
C ILE A 38 -35.77 -15.19 -26.24
N ILE A 39 -37.12 -15.04 -26.35
CA ILE A 39 -37.80 -13.78 -26.02
C ILE A 39 -37.54 -13.39 -24.55
N ILE A 40 -37.64 -14.34 -23.63
CA ILE A 40 -37.34 -14.12 -22.20
C ILE A 40 -35.89 -13.69 -21.99
N ILE A 41 -34.91 -14.33 -22.65
CA ILE A 41 -33.49 -13.96 -22.57
C ILE A 41 -33.28 -12.53 -23.05
N ILE A 42 -33.89 -12.13 -24.18
CA ILE A 42 -33.78 -10.77 -24.74
C ILE A 42 -34.38 -9.73 -23.78
N ILE A 43 -35.58 -10.01 -23.26
CA ILE A 43 -36.28 -9.10 -22.33
C ILE A 43 -35.43 -8.94 -21.05
N LEU A 44 -35.00 -10.06 -20.46
CA LEU A 44 -34.23 -10.06 -19.23
C LEU A 44 -32.88 -9.32 -19.41
N SER A 45 -32.18 -9.59 -20.52
CA SER A 45 -30.94 -8.87 -20.88
C SER A 45 -31.16 -7.37 -21.01
N SER A 46 -32.26 -6.95 -21.65
CA SER A 46 -32.60 -5.53 -21.81
C SER A 46 -32.90 -4.87 -20.45
N ILE A 47 -33.59 -5.58 -19.55
CA ILE A 47 -33.87 -5.10 -18.20
C ILE A 47 -32.58 -4.95 -17.42
N ILE A 48 -31.69 -5.96 -17.43
CA ILE A 48 -30.40 -5.94 -16.73
C ILE A 48 -29.54 -4.76 -17.21
N ILE A 49 -29.45 -4.56 -18.55
CA ILE A 49 -28.68 -3.44 -19.12
C ILE A 49 -29.28 -2.10 -18.68
N ARG A 50 -30.61 -1.95 -18.73
CA ARG A 50 -31.26 -0.70 -18.36
C ARG A 50 -31.10 -0.37 -16.88
N VAL A 51 -31.32 -1.36 -16.01
CA VAL A 51 -31.15 -1.20 -14.56
C VAL A 51 -29.68 -0.94 -14.21
N GLY A 52 -28.76 -1.69 -14.82
CA GLY A 52 -27.33 -1.52 -14.58
C GLY A 52 -26.80 -0.14 -15.03
N LYS A 53 -27.20 0.33 -16.22
CA LYS A 53 -26.86 1.68 -16.69
C LYS A 53 -27.42 2.77 -15.78
N ALA A 54 -28.66 2.60 -15.29
CA ALA A 54 -29.28 3.54 -14.36
C ALA A 54 -28.57 3.53 -13.00
N ALA A 55 -28.17 2.36 -12.49
CA ALA A 55 -27.41 2.21 -11.24
C ALA A 55 -26.04 2.90 -11.34
N ILE A 56 -25.28 2.61 -12.40
CA ILE A 56 -24.00 3.28 -12.67
C ILE A 56 -24.17 4.80 -12.68
N GLY A 57 -25.14 5.31 -13.43
CA GLY A 57 -25.40 6.76 -13.49
C GLY A 57 -25.81 7.38 -12.16
N ARG A 58 -26.57 6.67 -11.30
CA ARG A 58 -26.97 7.16 -9.98
C ARG A 58 -25.82 7.23 -9.00
N ILE A 59 -24.92 6.23 -9.00
CA ILE A 59 -23.74 6.19 -8.13
C ILE A 59 -22.85 7.42 -8.39
N PHE A 60 -22.61 7.73 -9.65
CA PHE A 60 -21.78 8.89 -10.02
C PHE A 60 -22.48 10.22 -9.75
N LYS A 61 -23.78 10.38 -10.07
CA LYS A 61 -24.52 11.61 -9.76
C LYS A 61 -24.59 11.96 -8.26
N ARG A 62 -24.62 10.95 -7.37
CA ARG A 62 -24.69 11.16 -5.93
C ARG A 62 -23.37 11.71 -5.37
N ARG A 63 -22.27 11.51 -6.09
CA ARG A 63 -20.91 11.94 -5.70
C ARG A 63 -20.59 13.38 -6.14
N SER A 64 -21.38 13.97 -7.04
CA SER A 64 -21.15 15.34 -7.54
C SER A 64 -21.47 16.44 -6.51
N ASN A 65 -22.05 16.11 -5.35
CA ASN A 65 -22.30 17.05 -4.27
C ASN A 65 -21.10 17.24 -3.31
N VAL A 66 -19.98 16.53 -3.54
CA VAL A 66 -18.73 16.75 -2.82
C VAL A 66 -17.79 17.49 -3.80
N PRO A 67 -17.14 18.60 -3.41
CA PRO A 67 -16.26 19.38 -4.29
C PRO A 67 -14.93 18.69 -4.56
N LEU A 68 -14.99 17.47 -5.11
CA LEU A 68 -13.84 16.79 -5.68
C LEU A 68 -13.71 17.27 -7.11
N GLN A 69 -12.61 17.94 -7.42
CA GLN A 69 -12.23 18.48 -8.73
C GLN A 69 -11.95 17.35 -9.77
N PHE A 70 -12.90 16.42 -9.96
CA PHE A 70 -12.85 15.58 -11.15
C PHE A 70 -13.38 16.42 -12.32
N SER A 71 -12.55 16.63 -13.32
CA SER A 71 -13.00 17.23 -14.58
C SER A 71 -14.22 16.44 -15.09
N GLU A 72 -15.35 17.09 -15.32
CA GLU A 72 -16.61 16.51 -15.79
C GLU A 72 -16.41 15.57 -16.99
N ARG A 73 -15.40 15.85 -17.81
CA ARG A 73 -15.02 15.01 -18.96
C ARG A 73 -14.50 13.62 -18.56
N ARG A 74 -13.76 13.51 -17.45
CA ARG A 74 -13.23 12.23 -16.95
C ARG A 74 -14.35 11.36 -16.38
N GLU A 75 -15.26 11.96 -15.65
CA GLU A 75 -16.43 11.27 -15.08
C GLU A 75 -17.31 10.70 -16.18
N ALA A 76 -17.67 11.51 -17.20
CA ALA A 76 -18.46 11.08 -18.34
C ALA A 76 -17.82 9.91 -19.10
N THR A 77 -16.49 9.94 -19.26
CA THR A 77 -15.73 8.87 -19.93
C THR A 77 -15.79 7.56 -19.12
N LEU A 78 -15.58 7.63 -17.79
CA LEU A 78 -15.64 6.46 -16.91
C LEU A 78 -17.03 5.82 -16.89
N ILE A 79 -18.09 6.63 -16.77
CA ILE A 79 -19.48 6.16 -16.84
C ILE A 79 -19.71 5.41 -18.15
N LYS A 80 -19.31 6.01 -19.29
CA LYS A 80 -19.50 5.40 -20.62
C LYS A 80 -18.73 4.09 -20.76
N LEU A 81 -17.50 4.02 -20.26
CA LEU A 81 -16.69 2.79 -20.25
C LEU A 81 -17.36 1.68 -19.45
N LEU A 82 -17.78 1.96 -18.21
CA LEU A 82 -18.46 0.98 -17.36
C LEU A 82 -19.78 0.50 -17.95
N GLN A 83 -20.57 1.41 -18.55
CA GLN A 83 -21.81 1.06 -19.23
C GLN A 83 -21.57 0.19 -20.47
N ASN A 84 -20.50 0.42 -21.22
CA ASN A 84 -20.13 -0.40 -22.38
C ASN A 84 -19.66 -1.78 -21.94
N ILE A 85 -18.81 -1.89 -20.92
CA ILE A 85 -18.36 -3.19 -20.37
C ILE A 85 -19.59 -4.01 -19.94
N LEU A 86 -20.49 -3.44 -19.14
CA LEU A 86 -21.71 -4.09 -18.71
C LEU A 86 -22.53 -4.56 -19.92
N THR A 87 -22.72 -3.70 -20.91
CA THR A 87 -23.55 -3.99 -22.08
C THR A 87 -22.97 -5.14 -22.90
N TYR A 88 -21.65 -5.13 -23.16
CA TYR A 88 -20.99 -6.19 -23.94
C TYR A 88 -20.96 -7.52 -23.18
N THR A 89 -20.75 -7.50 -21.87
CA THR A 89 -20.80 -8.70 -21.04
C THR A 89 -22.21 -9.34 -21.06
N VAL A 90 -23.26 -8.53 -20.89
CA VAL A 90 -24.64 -9.03 -20.91
C VAL A 90 -25.00 -9.55 -22.30
N TYR A 91 -24.61 -8.86 -23.37
CA TYR A 91 -24.85 -9.36 -24.74
C TYR A 91 -24.11 -10.64 -25.02
N PHE A 92 -22.86 -10.78 -24.60
CA PHE A 92 -22.10 -12.02 -24.74
C PHE A 92 -22.81 -13.19 -24.07
N ILE A 93 -23.22 -13.02 -22.81
CA ILE A 93 -23.96 -14.04 -22.05
C ILE A 93 -25.29 -14.38 -22.76
N ALA A 94 -26.03 -13.37 -23.21
CA ALA A 94 -27.29 -13.58 -23.91
C ALA A 94 -27.12 -14.36 -25.22
N ILE A 95 -26.10 -14.03 -26.03
CA ILE A 95 -25.78 -14.75 -27.26
C ILE A 95 -25.45 -16.21 -26.99
N VAL A 96 -24.59 -16.49 -26.00
CA VAL A 96 -24.23 -17.86 -25.60
C VAL A 96 -25.47 -18.63 -25.15
N MET A 97 -26.37 -18.03 -24.36
CA MET A 97 -27.63 -18.66 -23.93
C MET A 97 -28.57 -18.94 -25.07
N ILE A 98 -28.67 -18.03 -26.06
CA ILE A 98 -29.49 -18.21 -27.26
C ILE A 98 -28.94 -19.35 -28.10
N LEU A 99 -27.62 -19.38 -28.38
CA LEU A 99 -26.99 -20.46 -29.14
C LEU A 99 -27.18 -21.82 -28.46
N SER A 100 -27.01 -21.90 -27.15
CA SER A 100 -27.29 -23.11 -26.36
C SER A 100 -28.75 -23.55 -26.45
N SER A 101 -29.70 -22.59 -26.49
CA SER A 101 -31.14 -22.87 -26.63
C SER A 101 -31.47 -23.42 -28.01
N LEU A 102 -30.67 -23.12 -29.03
CA LEU A 102 -30.76 -23.65 -30.38
C LEU A 102 -30.04 -25.00 -30.56
N ASN A 103 -29.55 -25.61 -29.47
CA ASN A 103 -28.74 -26.83 -29.46
C ASN A 103 -27.40 -26.70 -30.23
N ILE A 104 -26.88 -25.47 -30.35
CA ILE A 104 -25.53 -25.22 -30.88
C ILE A 104 -24.52 -25.44 -29.73
N ASP A 105 -23.49 -26.24 -30.01
CA ASP A 105 -22.44 -26.47 -29.02
C ASP A 105 -21.64 -25.15 -28.75
N VAL A 106 -21.73 -24.65 -27.52
CA VAL A 106 -21.06 -23.45 -27.06
C VAL A 106 -19.79 -23.74 -26.22
N THR A 107 -19.43 -25.02 -26.07
CA THR A 107 -18.31 -25.45 -25.23
C THR A 107 -17.00 -24.77 -25.65
N GLY A 108 -16.70 -24.68 -26.94
CA GLY A 108 -15.53 -23.98 -27.45
C GLY A 108 -15.54 -22.47 -27.15
N ILE A 109 -16.72 -21.84 -27.24
CA ILE A 109 -16.88 -20.40 -26.92
C ILE A 109 -16.63 -20.17 -25.43
N LEU A 110 -17.21 -21.01 -24.57
CA LEU A 110 -17.03 -20.92 -23.11
C LEU A 110 -15.59 -21.21 -22.70
N ALA A 111 -14.92 -22.19 -23.31
CA ALA A 111 -13.51 -22.48 -23.06
C ALA A 111 -12.62 -21.27 -23.43
N GLY A 112 -12.83 -20.69 -24.61
CA GLY A 112 -12.12 -19.47 -25.04
C GLY A 112 -12.40 -18.27 -24.13
N ALA A 113 -13.65 -18.07 -23.74
CA ALA A 113 -14.03 -17.01 -22.79
C ALA A 113 -13.40 -17.23 -21.40
N GLY A 114 -13.26 -18.51 -20.96
CA GLY A 114 -12.58 -18.87 -19.73
C GLY A 114 -11.10 -18.47 -19.74
N ILE A 115 -10.39 -18.75 -20.83
CA ILE A 115 -8.99 -18.35 -21.01
C ILE A 115 -8.84 -16.82 -21.00
N LEU A 116 -9.72 -16.11 -21.74
CA LEU A 116 -9.74 -14.66 -21.73
C LEU A 116 -10.04 -14.09 -20.33
N GLY A 117 -10.98 -14.72 -19.60
CA GLY A 117 -11.30 -14.36 -18.22
C GLY A 117 -10.10 -14.51 -17.28
N LEU A 118 -9.32 -15.59 -17.40
CA LEU A 118 -8.08 -15.78 -16.65
C LEU A 118 -7.05 -14.70 -16.99
N ALA A 119 -6.85 -14.37 -18.27
CA ALA A 119 -5.91 -13.34 -18.70
C ALA A 119 -6.30 -11.96 -18.13
N VAL A 120 -7.59 -11.60 -18.16
CA VAL A 120 -8.11 -10.36 -17.54
C VAL A 120 -7.97 -10.41 -16.03
N GLY A 121 -8.23 -11.56 -15.39
CA GLY A 121 -8.05 -11.78 -13.95
C GLY A 121 -6.61 -11.54 -13.49
N PHE A 122 -5.63 -12.12 -14.18
CA PHE A 122 -4.21 -11.88 -13.90
C PHE A 122 -3.82 -10.40 -14.14
N GLY A 123 -4.35 -9.79 -15.20
CA GLY A 123 -4.13 -8.36 -15.45
C GLY A 123 -4.73 -7.44 -14.38
N ALA A 124 -5.81 -7.84 -13.72
CA ALA A 124 -6.49 -7.07 -12.67
C ALA A 124 -6.07 -7.47 -11.24
N GLN A 125 -5.20 -8.46 -11.06
CA GLN A 125 -4.82 -9.03 -9.76
C GLN A 125 -4.35 -7.96 -8.77
N ASN A 126 -3.48 -7.05 -9.20
CA ASN A 126 -2.98 -5.98 -8.34
C ASN A 126 -4.09 -5.02 -7.90
N LEU A 127 -5.06 -4.72 -8.77
CA LEU A 127 -6.20 -3.88 -8.42
C LEU A 127 -7.05 -4.53 -7.31
N VAL A 128 -7.28 -5.83 -7.41
CA VAL A 128 -8.03 -6.59 -6.39
C VAL A 128 -7.24 -6.62 -5.07
N LYS A 129 -5.93 -6.86 -5.14
CA LYS A 129 -5.02 -6.82 -3.97
C LYS A 129 -5.05 -5.46 -3.28
N ASP A 130 -5.01 -4.35 -4.06
CA ASP A 130 -5.07 -2.99 -3.52
C ASP A 130 -6.38 -2.73 -2.79
N VAL A 131 -7.51 -3.14 -3.38
CA VAL A 131 -8.84 -2.94 -2.78
C VAL A 131 -9.01 -3.74 -1.49
N ILE A 132 -8.57 -5.01 -1.49
CA ILE A 132 -8.60 -5.86 -0.30
C ILE A 132 -7.67 -5.29 0.77
N GLY A 133 -6.45 -4.87 0.41
CA GLY A 133 -5.51 -4.22 1.34
C GLY A 133 -6.11 -2.97 1.97
N GLY A 134 -6.71 -2.08 1.17
CA GLY A 134 -7.35 -0.87 1.69
C GLY A 134 -8.53 -1.16 2.63
N PHE A 135 -9.30 -2.21 2.33
CA PHE A 135 -10.37 -2.67 3.22
C PHE A 135 -9.82 -3.11 4.58
N PHE A 136 -8.76 -3.95 4.61
CA PHE A 136 -8.17 -4.45 5.87
C PHE A 136 -7.49 -3.34 6.67
N ILE A 137 -6.81 -2.39 6.02
CA ILE A 137 -6.22 -1.22 6.70
C ILE A 137 -7.29 -0.50 7.53
N ILE A 138 -8.47 -0.26 6.95
CA ILE A 138 -9.58 0.43 7.62
C ILE A 138 -10.27 -0.48 8.63
N PHE A 139 -10.49 -1.75 8.28
CA PHE A 139 -11.24 -2.69 9.10
C PHE A 139 -10.51 -3.07 10.40
N GLU A 140 -9.18 -3.22 10.32
CA GLU A 140 -8.31 -3.56 11.46
C GLU A 140 -7.81 -2.32 12.20
N ASP A 141 -8.13 -1.10 11.70
CA ASP A 141 -7.67 0.18 12.26
C ASP A 141 -6.14 0.22 12.47
N GLN A 142 -5.39 -0.27 11.48
CA GLN A 142 -3.93 -0.32 11.56
C GLN A 142 -3.32 1.07 11.69
N PHE A 143 -3.90 2.05 11.01
CA PHE A 143 -3.65 3.48 11.13
C PHE A 143 -4.83 4.28 10.59
N SER A 144 -4.97 5.50 11.05
CA SER A 144 -6.06 6.41 10.68
C SER A 144 -5.55 7.70 10.02
N VAL A 145 -6.46 8.45 9.37
CA VAL A 145 -6.12 9.77 8.82
C VAL A 145 -5.69 10.70 9.95
N GLY A 146 -4.52 11.30 9.81
CA GLY A 146 -3.88 12.14 10.82
C GLY A 146 -2.76 11.44 11.59
N ASP A 147 -2.66 10.13 11.55
CA ASP A 147 -1.55 9.40 12.17
C ASP A 147 -0.24 9.66 11.45
N TYR A 148 0.84 9.72 12.20
CA TYR A 148 2.20 9.75 11.67
C TYR A 148 2.73 8.33 11.58
N VAL A 149 3.02 7.90 10.37
CA VAL A 149 3.39 6.50 10.07
C VAL A 149 4.64 6.42 9.21
N ARG A 150 5.30 5.26 9.30
CA ARG A 150 6.35 4.86 8.35
C ARG A 150 5.91 3.58 7.65
N ILE A 151 5.93 3.60 6.31
CA ILE A 151 5.62 2.48 5.43
C ILE A 151 6.80 2.28 4.49
N GLY A 152 7.60 1.25 4.75
CA GLY A 152 8.88 1.06 4.05
C GLY A 152 9.81 2.27 4.23
N GLU A 153 10.18 2.94 3.12
CA GLU A 153 11.03 4.13 3.12
C GLU A 153 10.25 5.45 3.27
N PHE A 154 8.92 5.39 3.22
CA PHE A 154 8.06 6.58 3.23
C PHE A 154 7.57 6.87 4.65
N GLU A 155 7.79 8.09 5.11
CA GLU A 155 7.41 8.52 6.45
C GLU A 155 6.67 9.86 6.38
N GLY A 156 5.60 9.99 7.17
CA GLY A 156 4.81 11.22 7.25
C GLY A 156 3.43 11.01 7.85
N THR A 157 2.61 12.05 7.77
CA THR A 157 1.23 12.04 8.25
C THR A 157 0.28 11.46 7.19
N VAL A 158 -0.57 10.55 7.58
CA VAL A 158 -1.61 9.99 6.71
C VAL A 158 -2.61 11.09 6.36
N ASN A 159 -2.62 11.50 5.09
CA ASN A 159 -3.50 12.55 4.57
C ASN A 159 -4.85 11.99 4.11
N GLU A 160 -4.86 10.79 3.52
CA GLU A 160 -6.06 10.15 2.98
C GLU A 160 -5.85 8.64 2.87
N ILE A 161 -6.87 7.88 3.25
CA ILE A 161 -6.95 6.44 3.02
C ILE A 161 -8.07 6.21 2.01
N GLY A 162 -7.69 5.88 0.78
CA GLY A 162 -8.61 5.56 -0.30
C GLY A 162 -8.82 4.05 -0.44
N LEU A 163 -9.76 3.64 -1.30
CA LEU A 163 -10.04 2.24 -1.56
C LEU A 163 -8.82 1.47 -2.12
N ARG A 164 -8.01 2.13 -2.95
CA ARG A 164 -6.87 1.53 -3.65
C ARG A 164 -5.53 2.08 -3.19
N THR A 165 -5.49 3.32 -2.70
CA THR A 165 -4.26 4.03 -2.38
C THR A 165 -4.37 4.76 -1.07
N THR A 166 -3.28 4.76 -0.31
CA THR A 166 -3.07 5.62 0.87
C THR A 166 -2.12 6.75 0.49
N LYS A 167 -2.42 7.96 0.97
CA LYS A 167 -1.61 9.15 0.73
C LYS A 167 -0.95 9.59 2.04
N ILE A 168 0.35 9.77 2.02
CA ILE A 168 1.16 10.20 3.16
C ILE A 168 1.83 11.51 2.80
N LEU A 169 1.66 12.52 3.65
CA LEU A 169 2.28 13.84 3.53
C LEU A 169 3.52 13.88 4.41
N ASN A 170 4.70 14.02 3.78
CA ASN A 170 5.94 14.21 4.50
C ASN A 170 5.99 15.64 5.11
N TRP A 171 6.75 15.80 6.19
CA TRP A 171 6.97 17.11 6.83
C TRP A 171 7.65 18.14 5.89
N THR A 172 8.38 17.69 4.87
CA THR A 172 8.99 18.51 3.82
C THR A 172 8.00 18.94 2.71
N GLY A 173 6.77 18.38 2.73
CA GLY A 173 5.69 18.73 1.80
C GLY A 173 5.48 17.77 0.65
N GLU A 174 6.29 16.71 0.53
CA GLU A 174 6.08 15.68 -0.49
C GLU A 174 4.85 14.82 -0.13
N LEU A 175 4.03 14.54 -1.14
CA LEU A 175 2.88 13.67 -1.03
C LEU A 175 3.19 12.32 -1.67
N TYR A 176 3.37 11.29 -0.84
CA TYR A 176 3.54 9.91 -1.29
C TYR A 176 2.18 9.27 -1.53
N ILE A 177 2.01 8.62 -2.67
CA ILE A 177 0.80 7.90 -3.05
C ILE A 177 1.15 6.41 -3.15
N LEU A 178 0.79 5.65 -2.14
CA LEU A 178 1.12 4.24 -2.01
C LEU A 178 -0.08 3.39 -2.40
N GLN A 179 0.16 2.30 -3.15
CA GLN A 179 -0.87 1.30 -3.43
C GLN A 179 -1.07 0.43 -2.19
N ASN A 180 -2.33 0.30 -1.74
CA ASN A 180 -2.64 -0.42 -0.50
C ASN A 180 -2.18 -1.88 -0.52
N GLY A 181 -2.25 -2.53 -1.68
CA GLY A 181 -1.78 -3.91 -1.85
C GLY A 181 -0.25 -4.09 -1.69
N ASN A 182 0.52 -3.01 -1.69
CA ASN A 182 1.97 -3.04 -1.47
C ASN A 182 2.36 -2.66 -0.03
N ILE A 183 1.40 -2.29 0.80
CA ILE A 183 1.61 -2.04 2.24
C ILE A 183 1.62 -3.39 2.94
N THR A 184 2.81 -3.88 3.28
CA THR A 184 3.02 -5.17 3.95
C THR A 184 3.34 -5.00 5.43
N GLU A 185 3.86 -3.84 5.80
CA GLU A 185 4.21 -3.48 7.17
C GLU A 185 4.00 -1.99 7.38
N VAL A 186 3.64 -1.60 8.57
CA VAL A 186 3.49 -0.21 8.97
C VAL A 186 4.02 -0.02 10.39
N THR A 187 4.78 1.07 10.60
CA THR A 187 5.12 1.56 11.93
C THR A 187 4.27 2.78 12.22
N ASN A 188 3.40 2.69 13.22
CA ASN A 188 2.56 3.80 13.66
C ASN A 188 3.20 4.46 14.89
N PHE A 189 3.49 5.76 14.81
CA PHE A 189 4.12 6.53 15.87
C PHE A 189 3.11 7.32 16.72
N SER A 190 1.83 7.29 16.35
CA SER A 190 0.78 8.10 16.99
C SER A 190 0.00 7.36 18.08
N LEU A 191 0.06 6.01 18.11
CA LEU A 191 -0.77 5.19 19.00
C LEU A 191 -0.28 5.14 20.45
N HIS A 192 1.03 5.23 20.66
CA HIS A 192 1.64 5.04 21.97
C HIS A 192 2.60 6.19 22.30
N ASN A 193 2.89 6.33 23.59
CA ASN A 193 3.91 7.23 24.05
C ASN A 193 5.23 6.94 23.34
N SER A 194 5.98 8.00 23.10
CA SER A 194 7.28 7.93 22.44
C SER A 194 8.38 8.13 23.46
N VAL A 195 9.57 7.64 23.17
CA VAL A 195 10.73 7.84 24.03
C VAL A 195 11.72 8.80 23.35
N ALA A 196 11.99 9.93 24.00
CA ALA A 196 13.08 10.81 23.65
C ALA A 196 14.40 10.21 24.16
N VAL A 197 15.38 10.04 23.28
CA VAL A 197 16.70 9.52 23.61
C VAL A 197 17.73 10.62 23.35
N VAL A 198 18.58 10.87 24.37
CA VAL A 198 19.67 11.84 24.30
C VAL A 198 20.96 11.20 24.72
N ASP A 199 21.92 11.16 23.83
CA ASP A 199 23.27 10.71 24.09
C ASP A 199 24.17 11.92 24.37
N ILE A 200 24.89 11.86 25.49
CA ILE A 200 25.78 12.90 26.00
C ILE A 200 27.18 12.37 25.93
N TYR A 201 28.06 13.08 25.26
CA TYR A 201 29.44 12.70 25.07
C TYR A 201 30.32 13.35 26.15
N LEU A 202 31.02 12.54 26.94
CA LEU A 202 31.90 12.94 28.06
C LEU A 202 33.33 12.46 27.85
N GLY A 203 34.32 13.28 28.22
CA GLY A 203 35.70 12.84 28.20
C GLY A 203 35.99 11.84 29.33
N TYR A 204 36.96 10.96 29.17
CA TYR A 204 37.41 9.99 30.20
C TYR A 204 37.85 10.64 31.53
N GLN A 205 38.23 11.92 31.51
CA GLN A 205 38.63 12.66 32.69
C GLN A 205 37.45 13.28 33.47
N ALA A 206 36.24 13.20 32.93
CA ALA A 206 35.05 13.73 33.60
C ALA A 206 34.69 12.88 34.82
N ASP A 207 34.37 13.55 35.93
CA ASP A 207 33.81 12.89 37.10
C ASP A 207 32.37 12.45 36.82
N LEU A 208 32.22 11.17 36.44
CA LEU A 208 30.93 10.61 36.01
C LEU A 208 29.87 10.75 37.12
N LYS A 209 30.19 10.50 38.39
CA LYS A 209 29.24 10.59 39.50
C LYS A 209 28.73 12.00 39.66
N LYS A 210 29.62 12.98 39.54
CA LYS A 210 29.22 14.40 39.59
C LYS A 210 28.33 14.78 38.40
N VAL A 211 28.70 14.34 37.22
CA VAL A 211 27.90 14.62 35.98
C VAL A 211 26.53 13.98 36.05
N GLU A 212 26.44 12.70 36.44
CA GLU A 212 25.16 12.03 36.64
C GLU A 212 24.26 12.77 37.61
N SER A 213 24.79 13.12 38.83
CA SER A 213 24.00 13.88 39.81
C SER A 213 23.54 15.25 39.32
N LEU A 214 24.38 15.97 38.54
CA LEU A 214 23.98 17.26 37.93
C LEU A 214 22.84 17.07 36.91
N ILE A 215 22.96 16.05 36.09
CA ILE A 215 21.93 15.74 35.10
C ILE A 215 20.64 15.31 35.79
N GLU A 216 20.69 14.41 36.77
CA GLU A 216 19.51 13.94 37.51
C GLU A 216 18.75 15.11 38.16
N ASN A 217 19.44 16.02 38.84
CA ASN A 217 18.84 17.22 39.42
C ASN A 217 18.18 18.11 38.37
N LEU A 218 18.80 18.26 37.20
CA LEU A 218 18.19 19.00 36.07
C LEU A 218 16.92 18.29 35.57
N LEU A 219 16.98 16.95 35.39
CA LEU A 219 15.88 16.15 34.85
C LEU A 219 14.65 16.17 35.74
N GLU A 220 14.79 16.26 37.06
CA GLU A 220 13.66 16.41 38.00
C GLU A 220 12.84 17.67 37.72
N THR A 221 13.45 18.75 37.22
CA THR A 221 12.77 20.00 36.89
C THR A 221 12.08 20.02 35.53
N MET A 222 12.35 19.04 34.67
CA MET A 222 11.89 19.05 33.28
C MET A 222 10.39 18.81 33.13
N PRO A 223 9.72 17.92 33.90
CA PRO A 223 8.27 17.74 33.78
C PRO A 223 7.45 19.00 34.10
N GLU A 224 7.94 19.85 35.01
CA GLU A 224 7.28 21.12 35.32
C GLU A 224 7.36 22.16 34.16
N LYS A 225 8.39 22.03 33.33
CA LYS A 225 8.63 22.94 32.18
C LYS A 225 7.97 22.47 30.89
N TYR A 226 7.78 21.15 30.73
CA TYR A 226 7.31 20.53 29.52
C TYR A 226 6.21 19.53 29.80
N GLU A 227 4.96 19.92 29.58
CA GLU A 227 3.76 19.06 29.74
C GLU A 227 3.75 17.82 28.85
N GLN A 228 4.61 17.80 27.82
CA GLN A 228 4.77 16.66 26.91
C GLN A 228 5.55 15.49 27.50
N ILE A 229 6.21 15.68 28.65
CA ILE A 229 6.93 14.64 29.37
C ILE A 229 5.92 13.90 30.25
N VAL A 230 5.82 12.59 30.11
CA VAL A 230 4.87 11.75 30.85
C VAL A 230 5.42 11.36 32.22
N GLU A 231 6.70 10.98 32.27
CA GLU A 231 7.40 10.62 33.50
C GLU A 231 8.74 11.36 33.60
N THR A 232 9.25 11.55 34.81
CA THR A 232 10.54 12.20 35.02
C THR A 232 11.62 11.50 34.21
N PRO A 233 12.36 12.23 33.36
CA PRO A 233 13.43 11.63 32.55
C PRO A 233 14.50 10.98 33.43
N THR A 234 15.12 9.91 32.92
CA THR A 234 16.09 9.12 33.68
C THR A 234 17.41 9.02 32.97
N VAL A 235 18.51 8.96 33.76
CA VAL A 235 19.84 8.60 33.27
C VAL A 235 19.94 7.08 33.23
N LEU A 236 20.05 6.50 32.02
CA LEU A 236 20.21 5.04 31.86
C LEU A 236 21.64 4.56 32.16
N GLY A 237 22.60 5.48 32.26
CA GLY A 237 24.00 5.16 32.47
C GLY A 237 24.80 5.15 31.16
N ILE A 238 26.00 4.53 31.24
CA ILE A 238 26.94 4.48 30.12
C ILE A 238 26.40 3.54 29.03
N GLN A 239 26.14 4.08 27.86
CA GLN A 239 25.69 3.33 26.69
C GLN A 239 26.89 2.75 25.90
N GLN A 240 27.96 3.53 25.79
CA GLN A 240 29.14 3.15 25.01
C GLN A 240 30.40 3.81 25.57
N MET A 241 31.53 3.10 25.46
CA MET A 241 32.86 3.63 25.71
C MET A 241 33.63 3.63 24.39
N GLY A 242 33.84 4.83 23.83
CA GLY A 242 34.52 5.03 22.56
C GLY A 242 36.02 5.20 22.75
N ALA A 243 36.78 5.46 21.67
CA ALA A 243 38.23 5.63 21.71
C ALA A 243 38.67 6.87 22.51
N SER A 244 37.87 7.94 22.56
CA SER A 244 38.20 9.20 23.24
C SER A 244 37.05 9.77 24.09
N GLU A 245 35.92 9.08 24.18
CA GLU A 245 34.71 9.57 24.80
C GLU A 245 33.89 8.44 25.45
N ILE A 246 33.10 8.81 26.45
CA ILE A 246 32.10 7.97 27.10
C ILE A 246 30.73 8.54 26.70
N VAL A 247 29.83 7.69 26.28
CA VAL A 247 28.44 8.08 25.91
C VAL A 247 27.50 7.73 27.05
N LEU A 248 26.97 8.76 27.71
CA LEU A 248 25.95 8.64 28.74
C LEU A 248 24.56 8.84 28.10
N ARG A 249 23.62 7.93 28.35
CA ARG A 249 22.28 8.00 27.77
C ARG A 249 21.23 8.47 28.77
N VAL A 250 20.44 9.42 28.33
CA VAL A 250 19.25 9.92 29.02
C VAL A 250 18.02 9.60 28.20
N THR A 251 16.95 9.15 28.85
CA THR A 251 15.66 8.88 28.21
C THR A 251 14.54 9.63 28.91
N ALA A 252 13.53 10.03 28.12
CA ALA A 252 12.31 10.63 28.61
C ALA A 252 11.11 10.04 27.90
N GLU A 253 10.14 9.50 28.61
CA GLU A 253 8.86 9.13 28.05
C GLU A 253 8.03 10.39 27.76
N THR A 254 7.49 10.47 26.55
CA THR A 254 6.77 11.63 26.05
C THR A 254 5.42 11.24 25.46
N LEU A 255 4.53 12.19 25.37
CA LEU A 255 3.32 12.03 24.56
C LEU A 255 3.69 11.63 23.12
N PRO A 256 2.77 10.97 22.38
CA PRO A 256 3.03 10.56 21.00
C PRO A 256 3.59 11.70 20.14
N LEU A 257 4.60 11.42 19.33
CA LEU A 257 5.28 12.36 18.41
C LEU A 257 6.04 13.52 19.07
N GLN A 258 6.10 13.60 20.39
CA GLN A 258 6.81 14.69 21.10
C GLN A 258 8.27 14.36 21.41
N ASN A 259 8.69 13.13 21.18
CA ASN A 259 10.06 12.68 21.47
C ASN A 259 11.14 13.51 20.74
N TRP A 260 10.91 13.92 19.48
CA TRP A 260 11.87 14.76 18.75
C TRP A 260 12.00 16.17 19.34
N PHE A 261 10.87 16.75 19.76
CA PHE A 261 10.85 18.05 20.41
C PHE A 261 11.56 17.98 21.75
N ILE A 262 11.16 17.08 22.62
CA ILE A 262 11.74 16.90 23.95
C ILE A 262 13.20 16.53 23.88
N ALA A 263 13.63 15.68 22.94
CA ALA A 263 15.04 15.36 22.76
C ALA A 263 15.90 16.59 22.44
N ARG A 264 15.38 17.55 21.65
CA ARG A 264 16.08 18.82 21.38
C ARG A 264 16.18 19.71 22.61
N GLU A 265 15.07 19.85 23.35
CA GLU A 265 15.05 20.66 24.58
C GLU A 265 15.93 20.04 25.68
N LEU A 266 15.91 18.73 25.85
CA LEU A 266 16.80 18.03 26.79
C LEU A 266 18.27 18.25 26.42
N ARG A 267 18.66 18.07 25.14
CA ARG A 267 20.06 18.34 24.72
C ARG A 267 20.49 19.77 25.03
N LYS A 268 19.61 20.74 24.78
CA LYS A 268 19.88 22.15 25.06
C LYS A 268 20.03 22.39 26.57
N ALA A 269 19.10 21.90 27.38
CA ALA A 269 19.14 22.07 28.82
C ALA A 269 20.37 21.43 29.45
N ILE A 270 20.68 20.17 29.07
CA ILE A 270 21.85 19.44 29.53
C ILE A 270 23.12 20.16 29.11
N LYS A 271 23.24 20.64 27.89
CA LYS A 271 24.40 21.41 27.41
C LYS A 271 24.65 22.64 28.27
N LEU A 272 23.60 23.43 28.57
CA LEU A 272 23.71 24.64 29.39
C LEU A 272 24.13 24.31 30.84
N GLU A 273 23.59 23.25 31.41
CA GLU A 273 23.94 22.80 32.78
C GLU A 273 25.39 22.34 32.88
N LEU A 274 25.86 21.54 31.92
CA LEU A 274 27.26 21.09 31.86
C LEU A 274 28.22 22.28 31.70
N ASP A 275 27.88 23.26 30.86
CA ASP A 275 28.69 24.48 30.66
C ASP A 275 28.76 25.32 31.95
N ALA A 276 27.65 25.48 32.68
CA ALA A 276 27.62 26.22 33.94
C ALA A 276 28.53 25.61 34.98
N HIS A 277 28.69 24.27 34.97
CA HIS A 277 29.52 23.54 35.91
C HIS A 277 30.92 23.23 35.34
N ARG A 278 31.30 23.81 34.18
CA ARG A 278 32.61 23.65 33.54
C ARG A 278 32.97 22.20 33.21
N VAL A 279 31.99 21.39 32.88
CA VAL A 279 32.17 20.04 32.36
C VAL A 279 32.50 20.14 30.88
N GLU A 280 33.70 19.75 30.50
CA GLU A 280 34.16 19.81 29.11
C GLU A 280 33.54 18.69 28.28
N ILE A 281 32.95 19.07 27.15
CA ILE A 281 32.55 18.13 26.10
C ILE A 281 33.77 17.80 25.25
N PRO A 282 34.11 16.52 25.05
CA PRO A 282 35.35 16.13 24.39
C PRO A 282 35.39 16.56 22.92
N TYR A 283 36.55 17.12 22.53
CA TYR A 283 36.87 17.28 21.12
C TYR A 283 37.64 16.04 20.67
N GLN A 284 37.52 15.68 19.39
CA GLN A 284 38.32 14.61 18.79
C GLN A 284 39.80 15.00 18.94
N ARG A 285 40.56 14.23 19.69
CA ARG A 285 42.01 14.44 19.86
C ARG A 285 42.76 13.47 18.94
N ILE A 286 43.55 14.02 18.03
CA ILE A 286 44.48 13.24 17.22
C ILE A 286 45.79 13.24 17.98
N VAL A 287 46.23 12.11 18.53
CA VAL A 287 47.55 11.94 19.10
C VAL A 287 48.50 11.62 17.95
N MET A 288 49.29 12.62 17.53
CA MET A 288 50.43 12.38 16.63
C MET A 288 51.62 11.89 17.45
N MET A 289 51.95 10.61 17.36
CA MET A 289 53.24 10.11 17.86
C MET A 289 54.30 10.46 16.82
N ARG A 290 55.21 11.37 17.18
CA ARG A 290 56.43 11.61 16.44
C ARG A 290 57.38 10.46 16.75
N GLY A 291 57.61 9.57 15.79
CA GLY A 291 58.65 8.57 15.92
C GLY A 291 59.99 9.28 16.03
N ASP A 292 60.70 9.14 17.14
CA ASP A 292 62.10 9.56 17.25
C ASP A 292 62.92 8.71 16.27
N ASP A 293 63.48 9.36 15.26
CA ASP A 293 64.49 8.79 14.38
C ASP A 293 65.71 8.42 15.26
N HIS A 294 65.81 7.16 15.62
CA HIS A 294 67.09 6.60 16.08
C HIS A 294 68.04 6.60 14.88
N GLN A 295 68.80 7.71 14.72
CA GLN A 295 70.05 7.70 13.97
C GLN A 295 71.02 6.78 14.69
N GLN A 296 71.08 5.52 14.27
CA GLN A 296 72.20 4.65 14.51
C GLN A 296 73.38 5.19 13.69
N ASN A 297 74.31 5.91 14.40
CA ASN A 297 75.63 6.19 13.89
C ASN A 297 76.40 4.87 13.87
N ASP A 298 76.41 4.16 12.77
CA ASP A 298 77.37 3.13 12.44
C ASP A 298 78.74 3.80 12.14
N HIS A 299 79.58 3.87 13.17
CA HIS A 299 80.98 4.11 13.06
C HIS A 299 81.63 2.86 12.47
N PHE A 300 81.73 2.77 11.16
CA PHE A 300 82.69 1.89 10.52
C PHE A 300 84.07 2.52 10.66
N GLY A 301 84.80 2.03 11.70
CA GLY A 301 86.25 2.32 11.89
C GLY A 301 87.10 1.56 10.88
N ASP A 302 87.72 2.34 10.04
CA ASP A 302 88.83 1.96 9.20
C ASP A 302 89.95 1.26 10.06
N ARG A 303 90.30 0.06 9.69
CA ARG A 303 91.62 -0.53 10.06
C ARG A 303 92.22 -1.07 8.79
N GLN A 304 93.12 -0.21 8.24
CA GLN A 304 94.20 -0.63 7.42
C GLN A 304 95.31 -1.31 8.31
N GLY A 305 95.99 -2.27 7.75
CA GLY A 305 97.35 -2.57 8.12
C GLY A 305 97.63 -4.03 8.47
N GLY A 306 98.40 -4.65 7.62
CA GLY A 306 99.23 -5.80 7.90
C GLY A 306 99.16 -6.93 6.92
#